data_1eaa4db1ae79751e03dcd79edd5d57f0
#
_entry.id   1eaa4db1ae79751e03dcd79edd5d57f0
#
_cell.length_a   1.000
_cell.length_b   1.000
_cell.length_c   1.000
_cell.angle_alpha   90.00
_cell.angle_beta   90.00
_cell.angle_gamma   90.00
#
_symmetry.space_group_name_H-M   'P 1'
#
loop_
_entity.id
_entity.type
_entity.pdbx_description
1 polymer ?
#
loop_
_entity_poly.entity_id
_entity_poly.type
_entity_poly.pdbx_seq_one_letter_code
_entity_poly.pdbx_strand_id
1 'polypeptide(L)'
;LERLDLNKPVMITEGPIDSLFLDNAIALAGADADIKINHEQCTMIFDNEPRNKEIVNRMINAVDKNFNLVVWPKTLRYKDINDIIISGKTSAEIQTLISNNTHSGLTALQHINNWKRI
;
A
#
# COMPACT_ATOMS: atom_id res chain seq x y z
N LEU A 1 -4.13 1.50 -16.42
CA LEU A 1 -4.46 0.09 -16.63
C LEU A 1 -3.73 -0.51 -17.83
N GLU A 2 -3.64 0.24 -18.91
CA GLU A 2 -2.98 -0.22 -20.12
C GLU A 2 -1.50 -0.57 -19.93
N ARG A 3 -0.88 0.02 -18.91
CA ARG A 3 0.51 -0.20 -18.58
C ARG A 3 0.74 -1.18 -17.45
N LEU A 4 -0.33 -1.76 -16.93
CA LEU A 4 -0.23 -2.73 -15.85
C LEU A 4 0.33 -4.03 -16.38
N ASP A 5 1.44 -4.46 -15.82
CA ASP A 5 2.07 -5.73 -16.17
C ASP A 5 1.73 -6.77 -15.09
N LEU A 6 0.88 -7.73 -15.44
CA LEU A 6 0.43 -8.75 -14.51
C LEU A 6 1.50 -9.82 -14.21
N ASN A 7 2.63 -9.78 -14.92
CA ASN A 7 3.76 -10.67 -14.65
C ASN A 7 4.73 -10.09 -13.62
N LYS A 8 4.50 -8.85 -13.18
CA LYS A 8 5.31 -8.17 -12.17
C LYS A 8 4.49 -7.93 -10.91
N PRO A 9 5.16 -7.67 -9.76
CA PRO A 9 4.43 -7.25 -8.58
C PRO A 9 3.55 -6.04 -8.87
N VAL A 10 2.31 -6.08 -8.40
CA VAL A 10 1.33 -5.01 -8.61
C VAL A 10 1.10 -4.27 -7.30
N MET A 11 1.16 -2.94 -7.36
CA MET A 11 0.86 -2.09 -6.21
C MET A 11 -0.55 -1.56 -6.32
N ILE A 12 -1.29 -1.61 -5.22
CA ILE A 12 -2.68 -1.16 -5.16
C ILE A 12 -2.78 -0.04 -4.13
N THR A 13 -3.17 1.14 -4.59
CA THR A 13 -3.34 2.32 -3.73
C THR A 13 -4.82 2.65 -3.55
N GLU A 14 -5.16 3.41 -2.51
CA GLU A 14 -6.56 3.83 -2.30
C GLU A 14 -7.00 4.84 -3.36
N GLY A 15 -6.19 5.86 -3.63
CA GLY A 15 -6.54 6.93 -4.54
C GLY A 15 -5.84 6.81 -5.89
N PRO A 16 -6.50 7.28 -6.97
CA PRO A 16 -5.89 7.22 -8.31
C PRO A 16 -4.66 8.11 -8.46
N ILE A 17 -4.59 9.21 -7.71
CA ILE A 17 -3.44 10.11 -7.78
C ILE A 17 -2.19 9.41 -7.24
N ASP A 18 -2.31 8.67 -6.16
CA ASP A 18 -1.18 7.96 -5.56
C ASP A 18 -0.58 6.94 -6.54
N SER A 19 -1.43 6.25 -7.30
CA SER A 19 -0.97 5.25 -8.25
C SER A 19 -0.13 5.82 -9.39
N LEU A 20 -0.27 7.11 -9.70
CA LEU A 20 0.48 7.77 -10.76
C LEU A 20 1.98 7.88 -10.45
N PHE A 21 2.36 7.82 -9.18
CA PHE A 21 3.75 7.99 -8.75
C PHE A 21 4.49 6.67 -8.59
N LEU A 22 3.84 5.56 -8.87
CA LEU A 22 4.41 4.22 -8.67
C LEU A 22 4.43 3.44 -9.97
N ASP A 23 5.44 2.58 -10.10
CA ASP A 23 5.51 1.65 -11.22
C ASP A 23 4.52 0.51 -11.00
N ASN A 24 3.85 0.09 -12.07
CA ASN A 24 2.96 -1.06 -12.07
C ASN A 24 1.89 -1.01 -10.96
N ALA A 25 1.22 0.14 -10.85
CA ALA A 25 0.26 0.40 -9.79
C ALA A 25 -1.14 0.67 -10.33
N ILE A 26 -2.14 0.37 -9.52
CA ILE A 26 -3.55 0.61 -9.81
C ILE A 26 -4.24 1.14 -8.56
N ALA A 27 -5.24 2.00 -8.74
CA ALA A 27 -6.06 2.49 -7.63
C ALA A 27 -7.07 1.42 -7.19
N LEU A 28 -7.40 1.42 -5.90
CA LEU A 28 -8.33 0.44 -5.34
C LEU A 28 -9.67 0.43 -6.05
N ALA A 29 -10.20 1.60 -6.40
CA ALA A 29 -11.46 1.71 -7.15
C ALA A 29 -11.40 1.05 -8.53
N GLY A 30 -10.22 1.01 -9.16
CA GLY A 30 -10.01 0.33 -10.43
C GLY A 30 -9.56 -1.12 -10.28
N ALA A 31 -9.24 -1.55 -9.07
CA ALA A 31 -8.84 -2.91 -8.76
C ALA A 31 -10.04 -3.81 -8.48
N ASP A 32 -11.26 -3.26 -8.60
CA ASP A 32 -12.48 -3.94 -8.23
C ASP A 32 -12.69 -5.21 -9.06
N ALA A 33 -12.86 -6.30 -8.40
CA ALA A 33 -13.38 -7.60 -8.82
C ALA A 33 -12.77 -8.29 -10.06
N ASP A 34 -12.27 -7.56 -11.04
CA ASP A 34 -11.88 -8.14 -12.34
C ASP A 34 -10.39 -8.46 -12.47
N ILE A 35 -9.59 -8.11 -11.48
CA ILE A 35 -8.16 -8.40 -11.54
C ILE A 35 -7.93 -9.81 -11.01
N LYS A 36 -7.75 -10.73 -11.94
CA LYS A 36 -7.43 -12.12 -11.62
C LYS A 36 -5.93 -12.28 -11.41
N ILE A 37 -5.41 -11.59 -10.42
CA ILE A 37 -4.00 -11.66 -10.07
C ILE A 37 -3.86 -12.48 -8.79
N ASN A 38 -2.78 -13.22 -8.70
CA ASN A 38 -2.42 -13.86 -7.46
C ASN A 38 -2.18 -12.77 -6.38
N HIS A 39 -2.92 -12.83 -5.28
CA HIS A 39 -2.80 -11.85 -4.20
C HIS A 39 -1.37 -11.73 -3.67
N GLU A 40 -0.59 -12.79 -3.72
CA GLU A 40 0.80 -12.80 -3.29
C GLU A 40 1.69 -11.90 -4.16
N GLN A 41 1.24 -11.54 -5.35
CA GLN A 41 1.93 -10.59 -6.24
C GLN A 41 1.49 -9.16 -6.00
N CYS A 42 0.46 -8.95 -5.20
CA CYS A 42 -0.12 -7.63 -4.98
C CYS A 42 0.32 -7.06 -3.63
N THR A 43 0.68 -5.78 -3.63
CA THR A 43 0.98 -5.04 -2.40
C THR A 43 -0.07 -3.96 -2.21
N MET A 44 -0.78 -4.01 -1.10
CA MET A 44 -1.77 -3.02 -0.75
C MET A 44 -1.11 -1.85 -0.02
N ILE A 45 -1.43 -0.64 -0.43
CA ILE A 45 -0.88 0.58 0.14
C ILE A 45 -2.04 1.47 0.57
N PHE A 46 -2.30 1.53 1.85
CA PHE A 46 -3.35 2.37 2.43
C PHE A 46 -2.77 3.70 2.91
N ASP A 47 -3.63 4.67 3.13
CA ASP A 47 -3.24 5.94 3.72
C ASP A 47 -2.65 5.73 5.12
N ASN A 48 -1.70 6.59 5.47
CA ASN A 48 -1.04 6.54 6.79
C ASN A 48 -1.93 7.19 7.84
N GLU A 49 -2.95 6.47 8.26
CA GLU A 49 -3.93 6.92 9.26
C GLU A 49 -4.07 5.90 10.39
N PRO A 50 -3.09 5.85 11.32
CA PRO A 50 -3.07 4.81 12.37
C PRO A 50 -4.21 4.90 13.38
N ARG A 51 -4.95 6.00 13.40
CA ARG A 51 -6.12 6.17 14.27
C ARG A 51 -7.44 5.85 13.59
N ASN A 52 -7.41 5.56 12.30
CA ASN A 52 -8.61 5.25 11.54
C ASN A 52 -8.90 3.74 11.60
N LYS A 53 -9.93 3.38 12.36
CA LYS A 53 -10.30 1.97 12.55
C LYS A 53 -10.66 1.27 11.24
N GLU A 54 -11.30 1.98 10.32
CA GLU A 54 -11.68 1.40 9.05
C GLU A 54 -10.45 1.01 8.23
N ILE A 55 -9.44 1.89 8.18
CA ILE A 55 -8.19 1.60 7.48
C ILE A 55 -7.46 0.43 8.15
N VAL A 56 -7.38 0.43 9.47
CA VAL A 56 -6.75 -0.69 10.20
C VAL A 56 -7.44 -2.01 9.87
N ASN A 57 -8.77 -2.02 9.84
CA ASN A 57 -9.52 -3.23 9.52
C ASN A 57 -9.29 -3.68 8.08
N ARG A 58 -9.20 -2.75 7.13
CA ARG A 58 -8.89 -3.06 5.73
C ARG A 58 -7.49 -3.65 5.58
N MET A 59 -6.53 -3.13 6.34
CA MET A 59 -5.17 -3.66 6.34
C MET A 59 -5.15 -5.11 6.85
N ILE A 60 -5.84 -5.39 7.95
CA ILE A 60 -5.93 -6.74 8.50
C ILE A 60 -6.60 -7.68 7.49
N ASN A 61 -7.68 -7.25 6.87
CA ASN A 61 -8.37 -8.05 5.86
C ASN A 61 -7.49 -8.35 4.65
N ALA A 62 -6.67 -7.38 4.22
CA ALA A 62 -5.74 -7.59 3.13
C ALA A 62 -4.72 -8.68 3.46
N VAL A 63 -4.20 -8.68 4.68
CA VAL A 63 -3.28 -9.72 5.14
C VAL A 63 -3.96 -11.08 5.15
N ASP A 64 -5.20 -11.16 5.63
CA ASP A 64 -5.97 -12.40 5.64
C ASP A 64 -6.20 -12.96 4.24
N LYS A 65 -6.26 -12.09 3.24
CA LYS A 65 -6.42 -12.48 1.83
C LYS A 65 -5.11 -12.76 1.12
N ASN A 66 -4.01 -12.81 1.86
CA ASN A 66 -2.66 -13.09 1.34
C ASN A 66 -2.04 -11.99 0.48
N PHE A 67 -2.51 -10.76 0.62
CA PHE A 67 -1.82 -9.61 0.04
C PHE A 67 -0.56 -9.28 0.82
N ASN A 68 0.44 -8.73 0.12
CA ASN A 68 1.50 -8.00 0.80
C ASN A 68 0.95 -6.64 1.22
N LEU A 69 1.50 -6.09 2.27
CA LEU A 69 1.00 -4.85 2.85
C LEU A 69 2.15 -3.91 3.20
N VAL A 70 2.01 -2.65 2.82
CA VAL A 70 2.90 -1.60 3.33
C VAL A 70 2.35 -1.15 4.69
N VAL A 71 3.20 -1.24 5.72
CA VAL A 71 2.91 -0.65 7.02
C VAL A 71 3.89 0.50 7.22
N TRP A 72 3.38 1.72 7.19
CA TRP A 72 4.21 2.91 7.25
C TRP A 72 5.00 3.00 8.55
N PRO A 73 6.23 3.55 8.52
CA PRO A 73 6.98 3.78 9.75
C PRO A 73 6.24 4.74 10.68
N LYS A 74 6.33 4.54 11.98
CA LYS A 74 5.71 5.43 12.96
C LYS A 74 6.21 6.88 12.86
N THR A 75 7.40 7.06 12.33
CA THR A 75 8.02 8.38 12.18
C THR A 75 7.55 9.13 10.94
N LEU A 76 6.85 8.45 10.03
CA LEU A 76 6.33 9.08 8.82
C LEU A 76 5.16 10.00 9.19
N ARG A 77 5.26 11.27 8.78
CA ARG A 77 4.26 12.29 9.10
C ARG A 77 3.26 12.55 7.98
N TYR A 78 3.50 11.99 6.81
CA TYR A 78 2.66 12.22 5.64
C TYR A 78 1.55 11.19 5.59
N LYS A 79 0.37 11.64 5.14
CA LYS A 79 -0.82 10.81 5.11
C LYS A 79 -0.81 9.81 3.95
N ASP A 80 -0.34 10.23 2.78
CA ASP A 80 -0.37 9.43 1.57
C ASP A 80 0.82 9.74 0.65
N ILE A 81 0.90 8.99 -0.45
CA ILE A 81 2.00 9.13 -1.41
C ILE A 81 2.01 10.52 -2.04
N ASN A 82 0.84 11.07 -2.35
CA ASN A 82 0.75 12.40 -2.92
C ASN A 82 1.37 13.45 -1.99
N ASP A 83 1.09 13.37 -0.70
CA ASP A 83 1.70 14.28 0.29
C ASP A 83 3.21 14.13 0.35
N ILE A 84 3.72 12.90 0.23
CA ILE A 84 5.16 12.63 0.22
C ILE A 84 5.81 13.28 -1.00
N ILE A 85 5.18 13.17 -2.16
CA ILE A 85 5.68 13.82 -3.40
C ILE A 85 5.69 15.34 -3.25
N ILE A 86 4.62 15.91 -2.73
CA ILE A 86 4.53 17.37 -2.51
C ILE A 86 5.64 17.86 -1.58
N SER A 87 6.06 17.03 -0.63
CA SER A 87 7.13 17.37 0.30
C SER A 87 8.52 17.43 -0.35
N GLY A 88 8.65 16.94 -1.60
CA GLY A 88 9.89 17.00 -2.35
C GLY A 88 10.60 15.68 -2.57
N LYS A 89 10.05 14.58 -2.11
CA LYS A 89 10.66 13.26 -2.33
C LYS A 89 10.41 12.78 -3.76
N THR A 90 11.40 12.09 -4.33
CA THR A 90 11.31 11.53 -5.67
C THR A 90 10.52 10.21 -5.68
N SER A 91 10.07 9.79 -6.86
CA SER A 91 9.43 8.48 -7.01
C SER A 91 10.36 7.34 -6.59
N ALA A 92 11.65 7.46 -6.88
CA ALA A 92 12.64 6.45 -6.47
C ALA A 92 12.75 6.35 -4.95
N GLU A 93 12.74 7.48 -4.25
CA GLU A 93 12.76 7.49 -2.79
C GLU A 93 11.49 6.85 -2.20
N ILE A 94 10.34 7.10 -2.81
CA ILE A 94 9.08 6.51 -2.37
C ILE A 94 9.07 5.00 -2.62
N GLN A 95 9.57 4.54 -3.75
CA GLN A 95 9.67 3.11 -4.04
C GLN A 95 10.55 2.41 -3.00
N THR A 96 11.66 3.02 -2.62
CA THR A 96 12.54 2.49 -1.57
C THR A 96 11.82 2.44 -0.23
N LEU A 97 11.09 3.49 0.13
CA LEU A 97 10.31 3.53 1.36
C LEU A 97 9.27 2.41 1.39
N ILE A 98 8.58 2.20 0.29
CA ILE A 98 7.58 1.14 0.16
C ILE A 98 8.25 -0.23 0.31
N SER A 99 9.33 -0.48 -0.41
CA SER A 99 10.03 -1.77 -0.38
C SER A 99 10.51 -2.11 1.02
N ASN A 100 11.02 -1.12 1.75
CA ASN A 100 11.54 -1.32 3.10
C ASN A 100 10.44 -1.57 4.13
N ASN A 101 9.19 -1.27 3.79
CA ASN A 101 8.07 -1.36 4.73
C ASN A 101 6.96 -2.29 4.24
N THR A 102 7.27 -3.17 3.30
CA THR A 102 6.35 -4.18 2.80
C THR A 102 6.49 -5.46 3.60
N HIS A 103 5.38 -5.96 4.10
CA HIS A 103 5.32 -7.17 4.93
C HIS A 103 4.16 -8.05 4.50
N SER A 104 4.18 -9.31 4.95
CA SER A 104 3.11 -10.25 4.67
C SER A 104 2.85 -11.15 5.88
N GLY A 105 1.69 -11.80 5.91
CA GLY A 105 1.35 -12.80 6.90
C GLY A 105 1.45 -12.28 8.34
N LEU A 106 1.94 -13.11 9.23
CA LEU A 106 2.04 -12.79 10.65
C LEU A 106 2.95 -11.58 10.91
N THR A 107 4.01 -11.41 10.14
CA THR A 107 4.90 -10.26 10.25
C THR A 107 4.14 -8.96 9.97
N ALA A 108 3.28 -8.94 8.95
CA ALA A 108 2.45 -7.77 8.65
C ALA A 108 1.51 -7.47 9.80
N LEU A 109 0.87 -8.48 10.40
CA LEU A 109 -0.02 -8.28 11.55
C LEU A 109 0.71 -7.69 12.74
N GLN A 110 1.95 -8.11 13.00
CA GLN A 110 2.77 -7.54 14.06
C GLN A 110 3.08 -6.08 13.81
N HIS A 111 3.42 -5.71 12.57
CA HIS A 111 3.68 -4.33 12.21
C HIS A 111 2.43 -3.45 12.31
N ILE A 112 1.27 -3.96 11.90
CA ILE A 112 0.00 -3.25 12.07
C ILE A 112 -0.25 -2.96 13.55
N ASN A 113 -0.07 -3.96 14.40
CA ASN A 113 -0.30 -3.82 15.83
C ASN A 113 0.59 -2.76 16.46
N ASN A 114 1.83 -2.64 16.00
CA ASN A 114 2.77 -1.62 16.47
C ASN A 114 2.48 -0.23 15.89
N TRP A 115 1.93 -0.17 14.68
CA TRP A 115 1.67 1.08 13.98
C TRP A 115 0.35 1.73 14.38
N LYS A 116 -0.70 0.94 14.58
CA LYS A 116 -2.03 1.46 14.90
C LYS A 116 -2.05 2.20 16.24
N ARG A 117 -2.94 3.18 16.33
CA ARG A 117 -3.12 4.02 17.53
C ARG A 117 -4.58 4.05 17.97
N ILE A 118 -5.21 2.93 17.97
CA ILE A 118 -6.60 2.76 18.41
C ILE A 118 -6.69 1.70 19.48
#